data_9501fed4e1aaf6dc70baefd03a83bb9d
#
_entry.id   9501fed4e1aaf6dc70baefd03a83bb9d
#
_cell.length_a   1.000
_cell.length_b   1.000
_cell.length_c   1.000
_cell.angle_alpha   90.00
_cell.angle_beta   90.00
_cell.angle_gamma   90.00
#
_symmetry.space_group_name_H-M   'P 1'
#
loop_
_entity.id
_entity.type
_entity.pdbx_description
1 polymer ?
#
loop_
_entity_poly.entity_id
_entity_poly.type
_entity_poly.pdbx_seq_one_letter_code
_entity_poly.pdbx_strand_id
1 'polypeptide(L)'
;NFFIMHSLLFIIMASSVRILFNYFYSNYTSIENVRTVMVYGAGMAGRQIAAALQFNNLFLVKGFFDDDSKLQGLRIAGWKIYNPKRIVKIVIDKGITDIIIAIPSLSNLERQKILKSLEKIDVNVKTLPSLNKIISGEMSVTEVLEVNITDLLSRDLIDPIDNLLKMAVASKVIVITGAGGSIASEVCRQLLKHNPKKLILVD
;
A
#
# COMPACT_ATOMS: atom_id res chain seq x y z
N ASN A 1 -17.63 -61.71 -1.04
CA ASN A 1 -17.61 -60.65 -2.07
C ASN A 1 -18.60 -59.52 -1.78
N PHE A 2 -19.78 -59.75 -1.17
CA PHE A 2 -20.78 -58.74 -0.88
C PHE A 2 -20.26 -57.65 0.10
N PHE A 3 -19.57 -58.01 1.18
CA PHE A 3 -18.98 -57.08 2.16
C PHE A 3 -17.89 -56.20 1.55
N ILE A 4 -17.06 -56.76 0.67
CA ILE A 4 -16.00 -56.00 0.01
C ILE A 4 -16.60 -54.93 -0.92
N MET A 5 -17.64 -55.27 -1.68
CA MET A 5 -18.33 -54.39 -2.57
C MET A 5 -19.03 -53.24 -1.80
N HIS A 6 -19.67 -53.53 -0.66
CA HIS A 6 -20.28 -52.53 0.20
C HIS A 6 -19.26 -51.55 0.82
N SER A 7 -18.15 -52.09 1.31
CA SER A 7 -17.06 -51.29 1.86
C SER A 7 -16.47 -50.34 0.82
N LEU A 8 -16.26 -50.83 -0.41
CA LEU A 8 -15.76 -50.04 -1.52
C LEU A 8 -16.72 -48.89 -1.90
N LEU A 9 -18.01 -49.19 -1.99
CA LEU A 9 -19.06 -48.22 -2.27
C LEU A 9 -19.11 -47.12 -1.19
N PHE A 10 -19.01 -47.50 0.08
CA PHE A 10 -18.97 -46.58 1.22
C PHE A 10 -17.77 -45.65 1.17
N ILE A 11 -16.58 -46.15 0.86
CA ILE A 11 -15.35 -45.37 0.73
C ILE A 11 -15.49 -44.35 -0.42
N ILE A 12 -16.01 -44.77 -1.56
CA ILE A 12 -16.24 -43.88 -2.72
C ILE A 12 -17.22 -42.79 -2.36
N MET A 13 -18.35 -43.12 -1.71
CA MET A 13 -19.35 -42.16 -1.30
C MET A 13 -18.81 -41.15 -0.26
N ALA A 14 -18.09 -41.62 0.75
CA ALA A 14 -17.47 -40.76 1.76
C ALA A 14 -16.41 -39.83 1.15
N SER A 15 -15.59 -40.33 0.23
CA SER A 15 -14.61 -39.51 -0.47
C SER A 15 -15.24 -38.45 -1.36
N SER A 16 -16.31 -38.82 -2.07
CA SER A 16 -17.07 -37.88 -2.92
C SER A 16 -17.69 -36.74 -2.11
N VAL A 17 -18.30 -37.03 -0.97
CA VAL A 17 -18.85 -36.03 -0.06
C VAL A 17 -17.76 -35.09 0.46
N ARG A 18 -16.61 -35.65 0.82
CA ARG A 18 -15.46 -34.85 1.30
C ARG A 18 -14.90 -33.90 0.22
N ILE A 19 -14.79 -34.39 -1.02
CA ILE A 19 -14.34 -33.57 -2.15
C ILE A 19 -15.35 -32.45 -2.45
N LEU A 20 -16.65 -32.78 -2.49
CA LEU A 20 -17.71 -31.79 -2.67
C LEU A 20 -17.70 -30.75 -1.54
N PHE A 21 -17.62 -31.18 -0.30
CA PHE A 21 -17.56 -30.30 0.85
C PHE A 21 -16.34 -29.35 0.77
N ASN A 22 -15.15 -29.87 0.49
CA ASN A 22 -13.94 -29.06 0.32
C ASN A 22 -14.08 -28.07 -0.85
N TYR A 23 -14.68 -28.47 -1.96
CA TYR A 23 -14.92 -27.61 -3.11
C TYR A 23 -15.88 -26.46 -2.75
N PHE A 24 -17.02 -26.76 -2.13
CA PHE A 24 -17.99 -25.75 -1.69
C PHE A 24 -17.41 -24.85 -0.58
N TYR A 25 -16.75 -25.43 0.40
CA TYR A 25 -16.18 -24.70 1.52
C TYR A 25 -15.03 -23.78 1.07
N SER A 26 -14.14 -24.23 0.20
CA SER A 26 -13.07 -23.40 -0.38
C SER A 26 -13.63 -22.22 -1.18
N ASN A 27 -14.70 -22.43 -1.95
CA ASN A 27 -15.34 -21.35 -2.68
C ASN A 27 -16.12 -20.38 -1.76
N TYR A 28 -16.72 -20.89 -0.69
CA TYR A 28 -17.49 -20.06 0.24
C TYR A 28 -16.61 -19.18 1.14
N THR A 29 -15.53 -19.71 1.67
CA THR A 29 -14.57 -18.97 2.52
C THR A 29 -13.74 -17.95 1.73
N SER A 30 -13.57 -18.15 0.42
CA SER A 30 -12.87 -17.18 -0.43
C SER A 30 -13.65 -15.87 -0.65
N ILE A 31 -14.96 -15.85 -0.40
CA ILE A 31 -15.80 -14.67 -0.66
C ILE A 31 -15.81 -13.67 0.50
N GLU A 32 -15.60 -14.12 1.75
CA GLU A 32 -15.71 -13.23 2.92
C GLU A 32 -14.55 -12.23 3.09
N ASN A 33 -13.41 -12.42 2.41
CA ASN A 33 -12.21 -11.57 2.57
C ASN A 33 -11.74 -10.89 1.27
N VAL A 34 -12.55 -10.87 0.21
CA VAL A 34 -12.15 -10.20 -1.04
C VAL A 34 -12.24 -8.69 -0.88
N ARG A 35 -11.09 -8.02 -0.86
CA ARG A 35 -11.00 -6.56 -0.84
C ARG A 35 -11.29 -5.98 -2.21
N THR A 36 -12.22 -5.04 -2.26
CA THR A 36 -12.62 -4.37 -3.50
C THR A 36 -11.77 -3.12 -3.70
N VAL A 37 -10.95 -3.11 -4.75
CA VAL A 37 -9.90 -2.11 -4.95
C VAL A 37 -10.19 -1.20 -6.14
N MET A 38 -9.97 0.11 -5.96
CA MET A 38 -9.81 1.07 -7.04
C MET A 38 -8.37 1.57 -7.09
N VAL A 39 -7.84 1.77 -8.29
CA VAL A 39 -6.50 2.32 -8.48
C VAL A 39 -6.59 3.77 -8.92
N TYR A 40 -5.93 4.68 -8.20
CA TYR A 40 -5.84 6.09 -8.57
C TYR A 40 -4.59 6.31 -9.43
N GLY A 41 -4.80 6.65 -10.71
CA GLY A 41 -3.81 6.71 -11.77
C GLY A 41 -3.96 5.55 -12.77
N ALA A 42 -4.40 5.85 -14.00
CA ALA A 42 -4.56 4.89 -15.10
C ALA A 42 -3.30 4.80 -15.98
N GLY A 43 -2.19 5.38 -15.54
CA GLY A 43 -0.89 5.32 -16.21
C GLY A 43 -0.26 3.93 -16.16
N MET A 44 1.01 3.84 -16.57
CA MET A 44 1.73 2.55 -16.63
C MET A 44 1.81 1.86 -15.26
N ALA A 45 2.18 2.58 -14.20
CA ALA A 45 2.28 2.03 -12.85
C ALA A 45 0.93 1.50 -12.34
N GLY A 46 -0.16 2.26 -12.53
CA GLY A 46 -1.50 1.83 -12.12
C GLY A 46 -1.96 0.57 -12.84
N ARG A 47 -1.68 0.46 -14.14
CA ARG A 47 -2.02 -0.74 -14.93
C ARG A 47 -1.24 -1.97 -14.47
N GLN A 48 0.05 -1.82 -14.19
CA GLN A 48 0.88 -2.91 -13.67
C GLN A 48 0.36 -3.42 -12.33
N ILE A 49 -0.02 -2.52 -11.42
CA ILE A 49 -0.59 -2.90 -10.14
C ILE A 49 -1.95 -3.56 -10.29
N ALA A 50 -2.84 -2.99 -11.09
CA ALA A 50 -4.14 -3.61 -11.32
C ALA A 50 -4.00 -5.03 -11.88
N ALA A 51 -3.06 -5.25 -12.81
CA ALA A 51 -2.74 -6.57 -13.33
C ALA A 51 -2.18 -7.50 -12.24
N ALA A 52 -1.23 -7.03 -11.41
CA ALA A 52 -0.67 -7.82 -10.31
C ALA A 52 -1.73 -8.21 -9.28
N LEU A 53 -2.63 -7.30 -8.93
CA LEU A 53 -3.74 -7.57 -8.01
C LEU A 53 -4.74 -8.57 -8.55
N GLN A 54 -4.95 -8.61 -9.87
CA GLN A 54 -5.88 -9.56 -10.50
C GLN A 54 -5.43 -11.03 -10.35
N PHE A 55 -4.13 -11.27 -10.24
CA PHE A 55 -3.60 -12.62 -9.98
C PHE A 55 -3.74 -13.04 -8.51
N ASN A 56 -4.09 -12.11 -7.63
CA ASN A 56 -4.29 -12.39 -6.22
C ASN A 56 -5.79 -12.47 -5.91
N ASN A 57 -6.28 -13.65 -5.55
CA ASN A 57 -7.69 -13.92 -5.24
C ASN A 57 -8.24 -13.10 -4.06
N LEU A 58 -7.39 -12.39 -3.32
CA LEU A 58 -7.79 -11.54 -2.20
C LEU A 58 -8.27 -10.14 -2.64
N PHE A 59 -8.01 -9.75 -3.91
CA PHE A 59 -8.31 -8.41 -4.42
C PHE A 59 -9.17 -8.46 -5.67
N LEU A 60 -10.20 -7.62 -5.71
CA LEU A 60 -11.07 -7.43 -6.86
C LEU A 60 -10.94 -5.99 -7.37
N VAL A 61 -10.20 -5.80 -8.45
CA VAL A 61 -10.05 -4.47 -9.07
C VAL A 61 -11.33 -4.08 -9.80
N LYS A 62 -11.95 -2.94 -9.42
CA LYS A 62 -13.21 -2.42 -10.01
C LYS A 62 -12.99 -1.32 -11.05
N GLY A 63 -11.79 -0.76 -11.14
CA GLY A 63 -11.46 0.28 -12.13
C GLY A 63 -10.37 1.23 -11.67
N PHE A 64 -10.27 2.35 -12.38
CA PHE A 64 -9.30 3.41 -12.14
C PHE A 64 -10.00 4.74 -11.87
N PHE A 65 -9.35 5.60 -11.08
CA PHE A 65 -9.57 7.04 -11.09
C PHE A 65 -8.40 7.70 -11.82
N ASP A 66 -8.68 8.71 -12.65
CA ASP A 66 -7.62 9.49 -13.30
C ASP A 66 -8.09 10.93 -13.51
N ASP A 67 -7.18 11.89 -13.29
CA ASP A 67 -7.46 13.30 -13.47
C ASP A 67 -7.45 13.72 -14.95
N ASP A 68 -6.80 12.94 -15.82
CA ASP A 68 -6.80 13.21 -17.27
C ASP A 68 -8.18 12.99 -17.86
N SER A 69 -8.82 14.10 -18.27
CA SER A 69 -10.15 14.10 -18.87
C SER A 69 -10.24 13.27 -20.17
N LYS A 70 -9.11 13.09 -20.87
CA LYS A 70 -9.06 12.29 -22.10
C LYS A 70 -9.19 10.79 -21.83
N LEU A 71 -8.79 10.35 -20.66
CA LEU A 71 -8.87 8.95 -20.25
C LEU A 71 -10.22 8.61 -19.58
N GLN A 72 -10.89 9.61 -19.03
CA GLN A 72 -12.14 9.41 -18.30
C GLN A 72 -13.26 8.84 -19.21
N GLY A 73 -13.94 7.83 -18.68
CA GLY A 73 -14.99 7.10 -19.41
C GLY A 73 -14.47 5.94 -20.28
N LEU A 74 -13.19 5.92 -20.62
CA LEU A 74 -12.57 4.83 -21.39
C LEU A 74 -12.42 3.57 -20.53
N ARG A 75 -12.07 2.47 -21.19
CA ARG A 75 -11.68 1.21 -20.56
C ARG A 75 -10.25 0.85 -20.94
N ILE A 76 -9.46 0.48 -19.95
CA ILE A 76 -8.11 -0.06 -20.14
C ILE A 76 -8.06 -1.46 -19.50
N ALA A 77 -7.66 -2.45 -20.28
CA ALA A 77 -7.61 -3.86 -19.84
C ALA A 77 -8.96 -4.36 -19.23
N GLY A 78 -10.08 -3.88 -19.75
CA GLY A 78 -11.42 -4.22 -19.26
C GLY A 78 -11.94 -3.33 -18.11
N TRP A 79 -11.09 -2.61 -17.40
CA TRP A 79 -11.45 -1.72 -16.30
C TRP A 79 -11.81 -0.32 -16.78
N LYS A 80 -12.91 0.22 -16.25
CA LYS A 80 -13.36 1.59 -16.56
C LYS A 80 -12.57 2.62 -15.78
N ILE A 81 -12.29 3.77 -16.42
CA ILE A 81 -11.66 4.93 -15.81
C ILE A 81 -12.74 5.94 -15.42
N TYR A 82 -12.69 6.37 -14.18
CA TYR A 82 -13.67 7.27 -13.58
C TYR A 82 -13.06 8.63 -13.28
N ASN A 83 -13.91 9.67 -13.31
CA ASN A 83 -13.53 11.01 -12.88
C ASN A 83 -13.40 11.04 -11.34
N PRO A 84 -12.26 11.51 -10.77
CA PRO A 84 -12.04 11.60 -9.33
C PRO A 84 -13.06 12.48 -8.59
N LYS A 85 -13.67 13.45 -9.28
CA LYS A 85 -14.75 14.28 -8.69
C LYS A 85 -15.98 13.47 -8.24
N ARG A 86 -16.13 12.25 -8.73
CA ARG A 86 -17.22 11.32 -8.36
C ARG A 86 -16.79 10.23 -7.38
N ILE A 87 -15.62 10.37 -6.77
CA ILE A 87 -15.00 9.32 -5.97
C ILE A 87 -15.92 8.82 -4.85
N VAL A 88 -16.52 9.72 -4.07
CA VAL A 88 -17.44 9.39 -2.97
C VAL A 88 -18.58 8.50 -3.45
N LYS A 89 -19.25 8.92 -4.53
CA LYS A 89 -20.37 8.15 -5.09
C LYS A 89 -19.93 6.78 -5.58
N ILE A 90 -18.82 6.69 -6.30
CA ILE A 90 -18.34 5.45 -6.90
C ILE A 90 -17.86 4.47 -5.82
N VAL A 91 -17.25 4.97 -4.76
CA VAL A 91 -16.83 4.15 -3.62
C VAL A 91 -18.03 3.47 -2.98
N ILE A 92 -19.09 4.22 -2.71
CA ILE A 92 -20.33 3.70 -2.11
C ILE A 92 -21.03 2.75 -3.06
N ASP A 93 -21.28 3.17 -4.32
CA ASP A 93 -22.03 2.39 -5.31
C ASP A 93 -21.36 1.03 -5.63
N LYS A 94 -20.05 0.94 -5.53
CA LYS A 94 -19.26 -0.26 -5.86
C LYS A 94 -18.75 -1.03 -4.66
N GLY A 95 -19.00 -0.55 -3.44
CA GLY A 95 -18.50 -1.17 -2.22
C GLY A 95 -16.97 -1.24 -2.21
N ILE A 96 -16.29 -0.13 -2.52
CA ILE A 96 -14.82 -0.09 -2.55
C ILE A 96 -14.31 -0.07 -1.12
N THR A 97 -13.41 -0.99 -0.80
CA THR A 97 -12.76 -1.09 0.51
C THR A 97 -11.38 -0.45 0.53
N ASP A 98 -10.69 -0.46 -0.60
CA ASP A 98 -9.31 0.02 -0.70
C ASP A 98 -9.10 0.89 -1.94
N ILE A 99 -8.32 1.97 -1.80
CA ILE A 99 -7.85 2.81 -2.91
C ILE A 99 -6.33 2.79 -2.93
N ILE A 100 -5.73 2.46 -4.07
CA ILE A 100 -4.27 2.44 -4.22
C ILE A 100 -3.86 3.61 -5.12
N ILE A 101 -3.08 4.55 -4.58
CA ILE A 101 -2.53 5.67 -5.33
C ILE A 101 -1.29 5.20 -6.09
N ALA A 102 -1.42 5.09 -7.42
CA ALA A 102 -0.42 4.53 -8.31
C ALA A 102 0.15 5.58 -9.28
N ILE A 103 0.51 6.75 -8.76
CA ILE A 103 1.12 7.84 -9.54
C ILE A 103 2.47 8.18 -8.88
N PRO A 104 3.58 7.54 -9.32
CA PRO A 104 4.90 7.74 -8.72
C PRO A 104 5.45 9.17 -8.87
N SER A 105 4.98 9.90 -9.89
CA SER A 105 5.40 11.27 -10.20
C SER A 105 4.65 12.36 -9.43
N LEU A 106 3.68 11.98 -8.56
CA LEU A 106 2.96 12.95 -7.74
C LEU A 106 3.90 13.68 -6.79
N SER A 107 3.79 15.01 -6.80
CA SER A 107 4.39 15.85 -5.76
C SER A 107 3.69 15.60 -4.41
N ASN A 108 4.38 15.92 -3.31
CA ASN A 108 3.81 15.78 -1.97
C ASN A 108 2.52 16.61 -1.81
N LEU A 109 2.46 17.81 -2.40
CA LEU A 109 1.28 18.68 -2.35
C LEU A 109 0.07 18.07 -3.08
N GLU A 110 0.28 17.47 -4.24
CA GLU A 110 -0.80 16.82 -4.99
C GLU A 110 -1.28 15.57 -4.28
N ARG A 111 -0.35 14.79 -3.71
CA ARG A 111 -0.68 13.63 -2.89
C ARG A 111 -1.54 14.01 -1.70
N GLN A 112 -1.19 15.07 -0.96
CA GLN A 112 -1.98 15.57 0.16
C GLN A 112 -3.39 16.04 -0.27
N LYS A 113 -3.53 16.66 -1.45
CA LYS A 113 -4.85 17.04 -1.97
C LYS A 113 -5.74 15.82 -2.22
N ILE A 114 -5.16 14.75 -2.81
CA ILE A 114 -5.88 13.50 -3.04
C ILE A 114 -6.28 12.88 -1.70
N LEU A 115 -5.35 12.77 -0.75
CA LEU A 115 -5.62 12.20 0.58
C LEU A 115 -6.72 12.98 1.31
N LYS A 116 -6.67 14.32 1.31
CA LYS A 116 -7.75 15.16 1.90
C LYS A 116 -9.12 14.91 1.27
N SER A 117 -9.17 14.63 -0.04
CA SER A 117 -10.44 14.31 -0.70
C SER A 117 -10.98 12.94 -0.27
N LEU A 118 -10.12 12.05 0.20
CA LEU A 118 -10.45 10.70 0.64
C LEU A 118 -10.71 10.59 2.15
N GLU A 119 -10.26 11.55 2.95
CA GLU A 119 -10.45 11.57 4.42
C GLU A 119 -11.91 11.43 4.86
N LYS A 120 -12.85 11.89 4.02
CA LYS A 120 -14.28 11.86 4.32
C LYS A 120 -14.96 10.53 3.97
N ILE A 121 -14.20 9.57 3.47
CA ILE A 121 -14.69 8.29 2.97
C ILE A 121 -14.05 7.20 3.80
N ASP A 122 -14.85 6.27 4.28
CA ASP A 122 -14.37 5.10 5.03
C ASP A 122 -13.78 4.07 4.04
N VAL A 123 -12.53 4.31 3.62
CA VAL A 123 -11.75 3.43 2.73
C VAL A 123 -10.31 3.38 3.16
N ASN A 124 -9.69 2.23 3.01
CA ASN A 124 -8.25 2.12 3.19
C ASN A 124 -7.53 2.69 1.96
N VAL A 125 -6.75 3.75 2.16
CA VAL A 125 -5.95 4.32 1.06
C VAL A 125 -4.51 3.84 1.22
N LYS A 126 -3.90 3.32 0.17
CA LYS A 126 -2.50 2.88 0.13
C LYS A 126 -1.77 3.64 -0.98
N THR A 127 -0.51 3.98 -0.75
CA THR A 127 0.30 4.63 -1.78
C THR A 127 1.47 3.74 -2.17
N LEU A 128 1.87 3.82 -3.44
CA LEU A 128 3.09 3.19 -3.88
C LEU A 128 4.30 3.99 -3.43
N PRO A 129 5.35 3.33 -2.91
CA PRO A 129 6.65 3.94 -2.77
C PRO A 129 7.16 4.41 -4.14
N SER A 130 8.08 5.38 -4.13
CA SER A 130 8.75 5.82 -5.34
C SER A 130 9.41 4.62 -6.03
N LEU A 131 9.36 4.57 -7.37
CA LEU A 131 9.96 3.50 -8.19
C LEU A 131 11.40 3.16 -7.80
N ASN A 132 12.15 4.13 -7.28
CA ASN A 132 13.54 3.93 -6.83
C ASN A 132 13.66 2.89 -5.70
N LYS A 133 12.69 2.81 -4.78
CA LYS A 133 12.71 1.81 -3.69
C LYS A 133 12.34 0.40 -4.16
N ILE A 134 11.57 0.31 -5.23
CA ILE A 134 11.22 -0.99 -5.83
C ILE A 134 12.39 -1.50 -6.70
N ILE A 135 13.07 -0.61 -7.41
CA ILE A 135 14.22 -0.95 -8.27
C ILE A 135 15.45 -1.30 -7.42
N SER A 136 15.64 -0.66 -6.26
CA SER A 136 16.73 -0.98 -5.33
C SER A 136 16.55 -2.33 -4.61
N GLY A 137 15.40 -2.97 -4.76
CA GLY A 137 15.11 -4.24 -4.09
C GLY A 137 14.84 -4.10 -2.58
N GLU A 138 14.69 -2.87 -2.09
CA GLU A 138 14.42 -2.60 -0.67
C GLU A 138 12.99 -2.97 -0.24
N MET A 139 12.05 -3.10 -1.21
CA MET A 139 10.66 -3.50 -0.94
C MET A 139 10.08 -4.36 -2.06
N SER A 140 9.40 -5.43 -1.70
CA SER A 140 8.61 -6.23 -2.65
C SER A 140 7.25 -5.60 -2.90
N VAL A 141 6.63 -5.90 -4.06
CA VAL A 141 5.27 -5.42 -4.38
C VAL A 141 4.24 -5.88 -3.35
N THR A 142 4.48 -6.98 -2.67
CA THR A 142 3.60 -7.54 -1.63
C THR A 142 3.65 -6.71 -0.34
N GLU A 143 4.81 -6.19 0.04
CA GLU A 143 4.99 -5.32 1.22
C GLU A 143 4.35 -3.95 1.02
N VAL A 144 4.27 -3.45 -0.22
CA VAL A 144 3.59 -2.20 -0.57
C VAL A 144 2.09 -2.23 -0.23
N LEU A 145 1.48 -3.40 -0.27
CA LEU A 145 0.06 -3.57 0.04
C LEU A 145 -0.25 -3.48 1.54
N GLU A 146 0.75 -3.56 2.41
CA GLU A 146 0.59 -3.51 3.87
C GLU A 146 0.91 -2.14 4.51
N VAL A 147 1.45 -1.19 3.76
CA VAL A 147 1.78 0.14 4.29
C VAL A 147 0.52 0.93 4.60
N ASN A 148 0.24 1.10 5.88
CA ASN A 148 -0.91 1.86 6.40
C ASN A 148 -0.75 3.36 6.18
N ILE A 149 -1.85 4.06 5.87
CA ILE A 149 -1.89 5.54 5.67
C ILE A 149 -1.45 6.30 6.90
N THR A 150 -1.63 5.75 8.09
CA THR A 150 -1.19 6.37 9.34
C THR A 150 0.30 6.74 9.30
N ASP A 151 1.11 5.97 8.56
CA ASP A 151 2.55 6.26 8.36
C ASP A 151 2.81 7.35 7.31
N LEU A 152 1.83 7.61 6.43
CA LEU A 152 1.93 8.62 5.36
C LEU A 152 1.37 9.98 5.77
N LEU A 153 0.51 10.02 6.77
CA LEU A 153 0.03 11.26 7.41
C LEU A 153 0.99 11.76 8.48
N SER A 154 1.97 10.95 8.89
CA SER A 154 3.04 11.38 9.75
C SER A 154 3.94 12.35 9.01
N ARG A 155 3.69 13.64 9.25
CA ARG A 155 4.54 14.82 9.01
C ARG A 155 5.43 14.72 7.78
N ASP A 156 5.26 15.64 6.83
CA ASP A 156 6.27 15.91 5.81
C ASP A 156 7.64 15.77 6.44
N LEU A 157 8.47 14.88 5.89
CA LEU A 157 9.90 14.92 6.16
C LEU A 157 10.35 16.29 5.69
N ILE A 158 10.40 17.25 6.61
CA ILE A 158 11.01 18.54 6.37
C ILE A 158 12.49 18.21 6.26
N ASP A 159 13.05 18.29 5.07
CA ASP A 159 14.47 18.17 4.88
C ASP A 159 15.16 19.16 5.81
N PRO A 160 16.15 18.72 6.59
CA PRO A 160 16.86 19.58 7.50
C PRO A 160 17.42 20.78 6.73
N ILE A 161 17.17 22.00 7.21
CA ILE A 161 17.73 23.19 6.59
C ILE A 161 19.23 23.21 6.89
N ASP A 162 20.03 22.73 5.96
CA ASP A 162 21.48 22.53 6.11
C ASP A 162 22.20 23.77 6.66
N ASN A 163 21.82 24.97 6.22
CA ASN A 163 22.41 26.21 6.71
C ASN A 163 22.14 26.45 8.21
N LEU A 164 20.94 26.16 8.69
CA LEU A 164 20.59 26.31 10.11
C LEU A 164 21.33 25.27 10.95
N LEU A 165 21.40 24.02 10.49
CA LEU A 165 22.15 22.96 11.17
C LEU A 165 23.63 23.30 11.23
N LYS A 166 24.22 23.75 10.14
CA LYS A 166 25.63 24.17 10.10
C LYS A 166 25.90 25.29 11.09
N MET A 167 25.07 26.32 11.17
CA MET A 167 25.20 27.41 12.15
C MET A 167 25.02 26.94 13.59
N ALA A 168 24.14 25.99 13.82
CA ALA A 168 23.88 25.44 15.14
C ALA A 168 24.97 24.50 15.65
N VAL A 169 25.68 23.80 14.77
CA VAL A 169 26.52 22.64 15.08
C VAL A 169 28.01 22.90 14.87
N ALA A 170 28.39 23.66 13.82
CA ALA A 170 29.78 23.83 13.44
C ALA A 170 30.60 24.40 14.58
N SER A 171 31.78 23.76 14.84
CA SER A 171 32.75 24.15 15.86
C SER A 171 32.23 24.16 17.31
N LYS A 172 31.03 23.57 17.60
CA LYS A 172 30.49 23.48 18.96
C LYS A 172 30.71 22.09 19.58
N VAL A 173 30.69 22.09 20.91
CA VAL A 173 30.66 20.86 21.71
C VAL A 173 29.17 20.55 21.99
N ILE A 174 28.72 19.37 21.61
CA ILE A 174 27.32 18.94 21.69
C ILE A 174 27.24 17.69 22.57
N VAL A 175 26.32 17.66 23.49
CA VAL A 175 25.99 16.47 24.33
C VAL A 175 24.65 15.94 23.89
N ILE A 176 24.58 14.62 23.66
CA ILE A 176 23.34 13.93 23.31
C ILE A 176 23.09 12.85 24.34
N THR A 177 21.96 12.94 25.03
CA THR A 177 21.51 11.93 26.02
C THR A 177 20.59 10.92 25.34
N GLY A 178 20.61 9.67 25.83
CA GLY A 178 19.87 8.56 25.22
C GLY A 178 20.38 8.21 23.82
N ALA A 179 21.68 8.28 23.61
CA ALA A 179 22.32 8.20 22.29
C ALA A 179 22.14 6.83 21.62
N GLY A 180 21.88 5.75 22.38
CA GLY A 180 21.55 4.43 21.86
C GLY A 180 20.12 4.29 21.33
N GLY A 181 19.23 5.26 21.61
CA GLY A 181 17.86 5.25 21.13
C GLY A 181 17.73 5.56 19.62
N SER A 182 16.63 5.11 19.00
CA SER A 182 16.35 5.27 17.56
C SER A 182 16.39 6.73 17.09
N ILE A 183 15.86 7.66 17.88
CA ILE A 183 15.83 9.10 17.55
C ILE A 183 17.22 9.72 17.71
N ALA A 184 17.87 9.49 18.86
CA ALA A 184 19.12 10.11 19.17
C ALA A 184 20.27 9.62 18.26
N SER A 185 20.27 8.34 17.86
CA SER A 185 21.22 7.79 16.89
C SER A 185 21.11 8.44 15.51
N GLU A 186 19.90 8.76 15.05
CA GLU A 186 19.71 9.48 13.79
C GLU A 186 20.13 10.95 13.91
N VAL A 187 19.82 11.61 15.04
CA VAL A 187 20.34 12.96 15.33
C VAL A 187 21.86 12.98 15.30
N CYS A 188 22.53 12.00 15.90
CA CYS A 188 24.01 11.88 15.86
C CYS A 188 24.52 11.81 14.42
N ARG A 189 23.90 10.99 13.55
CA ARG A 189 24.30 10.86 12.14
C ARG A 189 24.14 12.18 11.36
N GLN A 190 23.08 12.93 11.62
CA GLN A 190 22.84 14.23 10.98
C GLN A 190 23.85 15.27 11.47
N LEU A 191 24.11 15.35 12.78
CA LEU A 191 25.05 16.33 13.34
C LEU A 191 26.49 16.10 12.89
N LEU A 192 26.90 14.85 12.72
CA LEU A 192 28.27 14.51 12.23
C LEU A 192 28.57 15.07 10.85
N LYS A 193 27.57 15.24 9.98
CA LYS A 193 27.74 15.83 8.64
C LYS A 193 28.15 17.30 8.68
N HIS A 194 27.91 18.01 9.81
CA HIS A 194 28.11 19.44 9.96
C HIS A 194 29.35 19.82 10.79
N ASN A 195 30.33 18.89 10.96
CA ASN A 195 31.62 19.09 11.60
C ASN A 195 31.52 19.73 12.99
N PRO A 196 30.89 19.08 13.99
CA PRO A 196 30.96 19.55 15.38
C PRO A 196 32.41 19.49 15.91
N LYS A 197 32.75 20.40 16.83
CA LYS A 197 34.06 20.35 17.48
C LYS A 197 34.22 19.09 18.33
N LYS A 198 33.15 18.67 19.01
CA LYS A 198 33.12 17.44 19.81
C LYS A 198 31.64 17.00 19.98
N LEU A 199 31.41 15.70 19.86
CA LEU A 199 30.13 15.08 20.15
C LEU A 199 30.30 14.15 21.37
N ILE A 200 29.56 14.39 22.43
CA ILE A 200 29.55 13.60 23.67
C ILE A 200 28.24 12.83 23.70
N LEU A 201 28.33 11.52 23.67
CA LEU A 201 27.18 10.61 23.71
C LEU A 201 27.04 10.06 25.11
N VAL A 202 25.85 10.16 25.67
CA VAL A 202 25.49 9.63 27.01
C VAL A 202 24.29 8.73 26.80
N ASP A 203 24.38 7.50 27.27
CA ASP A 203 23.30 6.52 27.22
C ASP A 203 22.75 6.27 28.63
#